data_784dbb37cb70e048c25665fa951dd981
#
_entry.id   784dbb37cb70e048c25665fa951dd981
#
_cell.length_a   1.000
_cell.length_b   1.000
_cell.length_c   1.000
_cell.angle_alpha   90.00
_cell.angle_beta   90.00
_cell.angle_gamma   90.00
#
_symmetry.space_group_name_H-M   'P 1'
#
loop_
_entity.id
_entity.type
_entity.pdbx_description
1 polymer ?
#
loop_
_entity_poly.entity_id
_entity_poly.type
_entity_poly.pdbx_seq_one_letter_code
_entity_poly.pdbx_strand_id
1 'polypeptide(L)'
;MDKKRFFELIMDVCDWDQSGDDDMVIAPLVRYLSNLSDEEIFAFDDIMAELLYDLDTKKNFKRACKYYDHSDDSFLYSRCTALVNGEEYYEKVKAGKNNKNWTMEFEAILSVPMLAWGRKHNKDCGDYPLLSAKSIETGSNVDEWK
;
A
#
# COMPACT_ATOMS: atom_id res chain seq x y z
N MET A 1 -0.03 12.26 10.51
CA MET A 1 -1.05 11.72 9.57
C MET A 1 -1.75 10.54 10.22
N ASP A 2 -3.05 10.46 10.10
CA ASP A 2 -3.81 9.32 10.61
C ASP A 2 -4.31 8.42 9.46
N LYS A 3 -4.90 7.28 9.82
CA LYS A 3 -5.43 6.30 8.88
C LYS A 3 -6.47 6.90 7.93
N LYS A 4 -7.38 7.72 8.46
CA LYS A 4 -8.42 8.37 7.66
C LYS A 4 -7.81 9.26 6.58
N ARG A 5 -6.81 10.07 6.94
CA ARG A 5 -6.12 10.96 6.02
C ARG A 5 -5.37 10.18 4.94
N PHE A 6 -4.75 9.07 5.31
CA PHE A 6 -4.08 8.17 4.37
C PHE A 6 -5.03 7.72 3.26
N PHE A 7 -6.19 7.18 3.63
CA PHE A 7 -7.17 6.72 2.64
C PHE A 7 -7.77 7.87 1.82
N GLU A 8 -8.05 9.01 2.45
CA GLU A 8 -8.56 10.19 1.73
C GLU A 8 -7.60 10.66 0.66
N LEU A 9 -6.30 10.72 0.97
CA LEU A 9 -5.28 11.14 0.00
C LEU A 9 -5.26 10.22 -1.23
N ILE A 10 -5.30 8.92 -1.03
CA ILE A 10 -5.31 7.97 -2.15
C ILE A 10 -6.57 8.15 -2.99
N MET A 11 -7.74 8.23 -2.36
CA MET A 11 -9.00 8.30 -3.08
C MET A 11 -9.22 9.63 -3.78
N ASP A 12 -8.78 10.74 -3.17
CA ASP A 12 -9.06 12.07 -3.67
C ASP A 12 -7.99 12.63 -4.61
N VAL A 13 -6.73 12.22 -4.43
CA VAL A 13 -5.58 12.81 -5.13
C VAL A 13 -5.11 11.98 -6.31
N CYS A 14 -5.17 10.65 -6.23
CA CYS A 14 -4.83 9.80 -7.38
C CYS A 14 -5.76 10.06 -8.56
N ASP A 15 -5.23 9.87 -9.78
CA ASP A 15 -6.02 10.03 -11.01
C ASP A 15 -6.64 8.70 -11.43
N TRP A 16 -7.81 8.40 -10.89
CA TRP A 16 -8.51 7.14 -11.15
C TRP A 16 -9.07 7.01 -12.56
N ASP A 17 -9.11 8.11 -13.33
CA ASP A 17 -9.46 8.07 -14.76
C ASP A 17 -8.39 7.35 -15.59
N GLN A 18 -7.16 7.22 -15.04
CA GLN A 18 -6.05 6.50 -15.66
C GLN A 18 -6.00 5.02 -15.25
N SER A 19 -7.08 4.47 -14.69
CA SER A 19 -7.13 3.05 -14.30
C SER A 19 -6.70 2.14 -15.44
N GLY A 20 -5.78 1.19 -15.14
CA GLY A 20 -5.11 0.36 -16.13
C GLY A 20 -3.65 0.76 -16.35
N ASP A 21 -3.27 1.98 -15.96
CA ASP A 21 -1.88 2.45 -15.91
C ASP A 21 -1.58 2.94 -14.50
N ASP A 22 -1.10 2.04 -13.65
CA ASP A 22 -0.93 2.30 -12.22
C ASP A 22 0.03 3.47 -11.96
N ASP A 23 1.08 3.62 -12.75
CA ASP A 23 2.03 4.73 -12.60
C ASP A 23 1.36 6.08 -12.87
N MET A 24 0.46 6.15 -13.84
CA MET A 24 -0.31 7.36 -14.13
C MET A 24 -1.34 7.63 -13.03
N VAL A 25 -1.92 6.59 -12.45
CA VAL A 25 -2.87 6.74 -11.34
C VAL A 25 -2.20 7.40 -10.14
N ILE A 26 -1.00 6.97 -9.76
CA ILE A 26 -0.32 7.47 -8.55
C ILE A 26 0.42 8.80 -8.77
N ALA A 27 0.68 9.21 -10.01
CA ALA A 27 1.51 10.37 -10.29
C ALA A 27 1.05 11.66 -9.57
N PRO A 28 -0.27 12.01 -9.53
CA PRO A 28 -0.71 13.19 -8.78
C PRO A 28 -0.46 13.07 -7.27
N LEU A 29 -0.57 11.86 -6.72
CA LEU A 29 -0.30 11.63 -5.29
C LEU A 29 1.18 11.83 -4.98
N VAL A 30 2.07 11.34 -5.83
CA VAL A 30 3.51 11.58 -5.70
C VAL A 30 3.80 13.09 -5.69
N ARG A 31 3.23 13.84 -6.62
CA ARG A 31 3.41 15.30 -6.68
C ARG A 31 2.88 15.97 -5.41
N TYR A 32 1.71 15.57 -4.96
CA TYR A 32 1.10 16.14 -3.74
C TYR A 32 2.00 15.92 -2.53
N LEU A 33 2.42 14.67 -2.29
CA LEU A 33 3.27 14.34 -1.15
C LEU A 33 4.64 15.05 -1.24
N SER A 34 5.17 15.25 -2.45
CA SER A 34 6.47 15.93 -2.62
C SER A 34 6.45 17.38 -2.14
N ASN A 35 5.27 17.98 -1.96
CA ASN A 35 5.10 19.33 -1.43
C ASN A 35 4.86 19.36 0.08
N LEU A 36 4.80 18.21 0.74
CA LEU A 36 4.64 18.10 2.18
C LEU A 36 6.01 18.02 2.87
N SER A 37 6.01 18.06 4.21
CA SER A 37 7.22 17.85 5.00
C SER A 37 7.73 16.42 4.88
N ASP A 38 9.01 16.20 5.16
CA ASP A 38 9.57 14.84 5.19
C ASP A 38 8.86 13.98 6.22
N GLU A 39 8.51 14.56 7.40
CA GLU A 39 7.77 13.87 8.44
C GLU A 39 6.43 13.36 7.94
N GLU A 40 5.74 14.13 7.11
CA GLU A 40 4.45 13.71 6.54
C GLU A 40 4.61 12.62 5.49
N ILE A 41 5.66 12.68 4.67
CA ILE A 41 6.00 11.62 3.72
C ILE A 41 6.28 10.32 4.49
N PHE A 42 7.09 10.41 5.53
CA PHE A 42 7.43 9.25 6.37
C PHE A 42 6.21 8.70 7.10
N ALA A 43 5.32 9.58 7.57
CA ALA A 43 4.06 9.16 8.22
C ALA A 43 3.15 8.39 7.25
N PHE A 44 3.07 8.84 6.00
CA PHE A 44 2.32 8.11 4.97
C PHE A 44 2.87 6.69 4.79
N ASP A 45 4.19 6.56 4.71
CA ASP A 45 4.85 5.26 4.53
C ASP A 45 4.65 4.35 5.76
N ASP A 46 4.78 4.90 6.97
CA ASP A 46 4.58 4.13 8.20
C ASP A 46 3.15 3.61 8.33
N ILE A 47 2.16 4.42 7.99
CA ILE A 47 0.75 4.00 8.01
C ILE A 47 0.53 2.92 6.97
N MET A 48 1.08 3.08 5.77
CA MET A 48 0.99 2.08 4.71
C MET A 48 1.56 0.73 5.17
N ALA A 49 2.75 0.75 5.76
CA ALA A 49 3.40 -0.46 6.25
C ALA A 49 2.57 -1.14 7.35
N GLU A 50 2.01 -0.38 8.26
CA GLU A 50 1.16 -0.90 9.33
C GLU A 50 -0.11 -1.56 8.80
N LEU A 51 -0.78 -0.92 7.84
CA LEU A 51 -1.99 -1.47 7.22
C LEU A 51 -1.70 -2.74 6.43
N LEU A 52 -0.57 -2.79 5.72
CA LEU A 52 -0.15 -4.00 5.00
C LEU A 52 0.21 -5.13 5.97
N TYR A 53 0.87 -4.80 7.07
CA TYR A 53 1.21 -5.75 8.13
C TYR A 53 -0.04 -6.38 8.74
N ASP A 54 -1.09 -5.60 8.97
CA ASP A 54 -2.35 -6.08 9.54
C ASP A 54 -3.06 -7.07 8.62
N LEU A 55 -2.85 -6.99 7.31
CA LEU A 55 -3.41 -7.93 6.34
C LEU A 55 -2.51 -9.15 6.10
N ASP A 56 -1.29 -9.15 6.61
CA ASP A 56 -0.31 -10.22 6.42
C ASP A 56 -0.61 -11.37 7.37
N THR A 57 -1.63 -12.16 7.05
CA THR A 57 -2.09 -13.26 7.87
C THR A 57 -2.16 -14.55 7.06
N LYS A 58 -1.90 -15.68 7.71
CA LYS A 58 -2.06 -17.02 7.10
C LYS A 58 -3.48 -17.21 6.57
N LYS A 59 -4.46 -16.71 7.30
CA LYS A 59 -5.86 -16.80 6.92
C LYS A 59 -6.14 -16.07 5.60
N ASN A 60 -5.64 -14.86 5.44
CA ASN A 60 -5.76 -14.10 4.20
C ASN A 60 -4.99 -14.75 3.05
N PHE A 61 -3.79 -15.26 3.33
CA PHE A 61 -3.01 -15.98 2.33
C PHE A 61 -3.75 -17.20 1.79
N LYS A 62 -4.39 -17.97 2.67
CA LYS A 62 -5.22 -19.11 2.26
C LYS A 62 -6.41 -18.69 1.42
N ARG A 63 -7.05 -17.57 1.75
CA ARG A 63 -8.14 -17.00 0.95
C ARG A 63 -7.66 -16.63 -0.44
N ALA A 64 -6.50 -15.98 -0.52
CA ALA A 64 -5.88 -15.58 -1.78
C ALA A 64 -5.56 -16.80 -2.67
N CYS A 65 -4.99 -17.84 -2.09
CA CYS A 65 -4.58 -19.03 -2.82
C CYS A 65 -5.76 -19.86 -3.35
N LYS A 66 -7.00 -19.55 -2.98
CA LYS A 66 -8.17 -20.15 -3.60
C LYS A 66 -8.38 -19.72 -5.05
N TYR A 67 -7.83 -18.59 -5.44
CA TYR A 67 -7.96 -18.05 -6.80
C TYR A 67 -6.81 -18.51 -7.71
N TYR A 68 -5.59 -18.43 -7.20
CA TYR A 68 -4.38 -18.93 -7.87
C TYR A 68 -3.25 -19.05 -6.84
N ASP A 69 -2.17 -19.72 -7.20
CA ASP A 69 -1.02 -19.87 -6.31
C ASP A 69 -0.30 -18.55 -6.16
N HIS A 70 -0.44 -17.92 -4.98
CA HIS A 70 0.26 -16.69 -4.67
C HIS A 70 1.70 -16.96 -4.23
N SER A 71 2.64 -16.18 -4.78
CA SER A 71 3.98 -16.01 -4.23
C SER A 71 3.94 -15.01 -3.09
N ASP A 72 5.06 -14.87 -2.37
CA ASP A 72 5.19 -13.82 -1.35
C ASP A 72 4.96 -12.44 -1.95
N ASP A 73 5.51 -12.17 -3.13
CA ASP A 73 5.36 -10.89 -3.80
C ASP A 73 3.93 -10.67 -4.31
N SER A 74 3.32 -11.63 -4.98
CA SER A 74 1.96 -11.47 -5.48
C SER A 74 0.96 -11.28 -4.35
N PHE A 75 1.16 -11.91 -3.20
CA PHE A 75 0.33 -11.69 -2.02
C PHE A 75 0.52 -10.28 -1.45
N LEU A 76 1.75 -9.79 -1.40
CA LEU A 76 2.03 -8.39 -1.01
C LEU A 76 1.29 -7.42 -1.94
N TYR A 77 1.39 -7.62 -3.26
CA TYR A 77 0.78 -6.72 -4.24
C TYR A 77 -0.75 -6.77 -4.20
N SER A 78 -1.33 -7.92 -3.89
CA SER A 78 -2.78 -8.03 -3.65
C SER A 78 -3.22 -7.36 -2.35
N ARG A 79 -2.38 -7.38 -1.31
CA ARG A 79 -2.64 -6.59 -0.10
C ARG A 79 -2.64 -5.09 -0.41
N CYS A 80 -1.78 -4.66 -1.32
CA CYS A 80 -1.76 -3.27 -1.78
C CYS A 80 -3.09 -2.85 -2.44
N THR A 81 -3.76 -3.76 -3.15
CA THR A 81 -5.08 -3.47 -3.74
C THR A 81 -6.08 -3.03 -2.67
N ALA A 82 -6.00 -3.60 -1.47
CA ALA A 82 -6.89 -3.22 -0.37
C ALA A 82 -6.68 -1.77 0.10
N LEU A 83 -5.49 -1.22 -0.12
CA LEU A 83 -5.18 0.15 0.30
C LEU A 83 -5.74 1.21 -0.66
N VAL A 84 -5.95 0.86 -1.92
CA VAL A 84 -6.23 1.84 -2.97
C VAL A 84 -7.71 1.94 -3.33
N ASN A 85 -8.58 1.30 -2.57
CA ASN A 85 -10.03 1.29 -2.81
C ASN A 85 -10.85 1.90 -1.66
N GLY A 86 -10.21 2.60 -0.74
CA GLY A 86 -10.85 3.27 0.37
C GLY A 86 -10.90 2.46 1.66
N GLU A 87 -11.18 3.15 2.77
CA GLU A 87 -11.13 2.54 4.10
C GLU A 87 -12.20 1.46 4.28
N GLU A 88 -13.42 1.71 3.81
CA GLU A 88 -14.50 0.71 3.92
C GLU A 88 -14.15 -0.58 3.18
N TYR A 89 -13.59 -0.47 1.98
CA TYR A 89 -13.12 -1.61 1.20
C TYR A 89 -12.04 -2.38 1.97
N TYR A 90 -11.06 -1.66 2.52
CA TYR A 90 -9.98 -2.25 3.32
C TYR A 90 -10.52 -3.06 4.50
N GLU A 91 -11.46 -2.49 5.25
CA GLU A 91 -12.04 -3.16 6.42
C GLU A 91 -12.82 -4.43 6.02
N LYS A 92 -13.48 -4.42 4.88
CA LYS A 92 -14.16 -5.63 4.35
C LYS A 92 -13.16 -6.72 3.97
N VAL A 93 -12.05 -6.35 3.33
CA VAL A 93 -10.98 -7.31 3.01
C VAL A 93 -10.42 -7.92 4.30
N LYS A 94 -10.12 -7.09 5.28
CA LYS A 94 -9.59 -7.52 6.58
C LYS A 94 -10.54 -8.47 7.29
N ALA A 95 -11.84 -8.23 7.20
CA ALA A 95 -12.88 -9.08 7.80
C ALA A 95 -13.18 -10.35 7.01
N GLY A 96 -12.55 -10.55 5.85
CA GLY A 96 -12.83 -11.70 4.99
C GLY A 96 -14.12 -11.60 4.19
N LYS A 97 -14.64 -10.38 4.02
CA LYS A 97 -15.92 -10.12 3.34
C LYS A 97 -15.76 -9.64 1.90
N ASN A 98 -14.53 -9.53 1.40
CA ASN A 98 -14.26 -9.13 0.03
C ASN A 98 -13.03 -9.88 -0.50
N ASN A 99 -13.19 -11.17 -0.77
CA ASN A 99 -12.09 -12.03 -1.20
C ASN A 99 -11.70 -11.82 -2.68
N LYS A 100 -12.54 -11.13 -3.46
CA LYS A 100 -12.21 -10.76 -4.84
C LYS A 100 -10.98 -9.85 -4.89
N ASN A 101 -10.67 -9.14 -3.80
CA ASN A 101 -9.43 -8.37 -3.67
C ASN A 101 -8.18 -9.19 -4.07
N TRP A 102 -8.18 -10.48 -3.74
CA TRP A 102 -7.02 -11.34 -3.93
C TRP A 102 -6.78 -11.74 -5.38
N THR A 103 -7.63 -11.31 -6.31
CA THR A 103 -7.46 -11.49 -7.76
C THR A 103 -6.77 -10.31 -8.43
N MET A 104 -6.47 -9.25 -7.68
CA MET A 104 -5.93 -7.99 -8.19
C MET A 104 -4.63 -7.60 -7.47
N GLU A 105 -3.80 -6.79 -8.14
CA GLU A 105 -2.53 -6.31 -7.60
C GLU A 105 -2.40 -4.82 -7.83
N PHE A 106 -1.71 -4.12 -6.91
CA PHE A 106 -1.43 -2.69 -7.07
C PHE A 106 -0.06 -2.34 -6.46
N GLU A 107 1.00 -2.93 -7.01
CA GLU A 107 2.37 -2.73 -6.53
C GLU A 107 2.79 -1.27 -6.48
N ALA A 108 2.32 -0.45 -7.43
CA ALA A 108 2.78 0.93 -7.60
C ALA A 108 2.62 1.79 -6.33
N ILE A 109 1.63 1.50 -5.46
CA ILE A 109 1.44 2.28 -4.24
C ILE A 109 2.65 2.23 -3.31
N LEU A 110 3.41 1.13 -3.34
CA LEU A 110 4.60 0.95 -2.50
C LEU A 110 5.68 1.99 -2.81
N SER A 111 5.74 2.46 -4.05
CA SER A 111 6.77 3.39 -4.49
C SER A 111 6.45 4.86 -4.19
N VAL A 112 5.21 5.17 -3.80
CA VAL A 112 4.75 6.56 -3.65
C VAL A 112 5.62 7.37 -2.69
N PRO A 113 5.91 6.91 -1.46
CA PRO A 113 6.72 7.72 -0.53
C PRO A 113 8.13 7.99 -1.04
N MET A 114 8.83 6.98 -1.57
CA MET A 114 10.19 7.16 -2.04
C MET A 114 10.27 8.04 -3.29
N LEU A 115 9.28 7.95 -4.18
CA LEU A 115 9.20 8.81 -5.36
C LEU A 115 8.92 10.26 -4.95
N ALA A 116 8.03 10.48 -3.99
CA ALA A 116 7.72 11.81 -3.46
C ALA A 116 8.94 12.45 -2.82
N TRP A 117 9.65 11.70 -1.99
CA TRP A 117 10.86 12.17 -1.32
C TRP A 117 11.97 12.49 -2.33
N GLY A 118 12.18 11.59 -3.30
CA GLY A 118 13.17 11.79 -4.35
C GLY A 118 12.88 13.02 -5.19
N ARG A 119 11.62 13.24 -5.56
CA ARG A 119 11.19 14.43 -6.29
C ARG A 119 11.43 15.71 -5.48
N LYS A 120 11.05 15.70 -4.20
CA LYS A 120 11.23 16.86 -3.30
C LYS A 120 12.69 17.27 -3.17
N HIS A 121 13.58 16.30 -3.01
CA HIS A 121 15.01 16.56 -2.76
C HIS A 121 15.87 16.51 -4.01
N ASN A 122 15.27 16.27 -5.17
CA ASN A 122 15.99 16.06 -6.44
C ASN A 122 17.10 15.00 -6.28
N LYS A 123 16.71 13.86 -5.70
CA LYS A 123 17.60 12.73 -5.44
C LYS A 123 17.01 11.44 -6.01
N ASP A 124 17.85 10.43 -6.14
CA ASP A 124 17.41 9.09 -6.50
C ASP A 124 16.52 8.52 -5.39
N CYS A 125 15.44 7.83 -5.77
CA CYS A 125 14.55 7.19 -4.79
C CYS A 125 15.27 6.09 -3.99
N GLY A 126 16.39 5.55 -4.49
CA GLY A 126 17.23 4.62 -3.76
C GLY A 126 17.92 5.23 -2.54
N ASP A 127 18.00 6.57 -2.45
CA ASP A 127 18.54 7.29 -1.30
C ASP A 127 17.49 7.53 -0.20
N TYR A 128 16.27 7.06 -0.37
CA TYR A 128 15.16 7.25 0.57
C TYR A 128 15.54 6.70 1.95
N PRO A 129 15.49 7.54 3.01
CA PRO A 129 16.11 7.19 4.30
C PRO A 129 15.24 6.39 5.26
N LEU A 130 13.90 6.33 5.04
CA LEU A 130 13.02 5.69 6.02
C LEU A 130 13.05 4.18 5.90
N LEU A 131 13.21 3.54 7.07
CA LEU A 131 12.94 2.12 7.26
C LEU A 131 11.78 2.03 8.25
N SER A 132 10.59 1.63 7.77
CA SER A 132 9.39 1.53 8.62
C SER A 132 9.56 0.50 9.73
N ALA A 133 8.93 0.75 10.89
CA ALA A 133 8.98 -0.15 12.04
C ALA A 133 8.34 -1.52 11.76
N LYS A 134 7.34 -1.56 10.89
CA LYS A 134 6.69 -2.81 10.45
C LYS A 134 7.22 -3.22 9.09
N SER A 135 7.59 -4.48 8.94
CA SER A 135 7.93 -5.03 7.63
C SER A 135 6.67 -5.31 6.82
N ILE A 136 6.72 -5.03 5.52
CA ILE A 136 5.63 -5.32 4.58
C ILE A 136 5.74 -6.71 3.96
N GLU A 137 6.87 -7.39 4.17
CA GLU A 137 7.11 -8.70 3.56
C GLU A 137 6.15 -9.77 4.08
N THR A 138 5.74 -10.67 3.19
CA THR A 138 4.86 -11.79 3.52
C THR A 138 5.49 -12.66 4.62
N GLY A 139 4.71 -12.97 5.65
CA GLY A 139 5.17 -13.77 6.80
C GLY A 139 5.76 -12.93 7.94
N SER A 140 5.82 -11.60 7.80
CA SER A 140 6.40 -10.73 8.84
C SER A 140 5.56 -10.66 10.09
N ASN A 141 4.23 -10.78 9.97
CA ASN A 141 3.32 -10.77 11.11
C ASN A 141 3.26 -12.18 11.73
N VAL A 142 4.35 -12.59 12.37
CA VAL A 142 4.59 -13.97 12.75
C VAL A 142 3.49 -14.59 13.60
N ASP A 143 2.84 -13.83 14.48
CA ASP A 143 1.78 -14.33 15.33
C ASP A 143 0.55 -14.75 14.51
N GLU A 144 0.29 -14.09 13.41
CA GLU A 144 -0.85 -14.38 12.51
C GLU A 144 -0.54 -15.51 11.52
N TRP A 145 0.70 -16.02 11.51
CA TRP A 145 1.11 -17.12 10.63
C TRP A 145 1.28 -18.46 11.37
N LYS A 146 1.07 -18.49 12.67
CA LYS A 146 1.17 -19.70 13.49
C LYS A 146 0.01 -20.67 13.25
#